data_94f292373c710716cab0e91edb8cf846
#
_entry.id   94f292373c710716cab0e91edb8cf846
#
_cell.length_a   1.000
_cell.length_b   1.000
_cell.length_c   1.000
_cell.angle_alpha   90.00
_cell.angle_beta   90.00
_cell.angle_gamma   90.00
#
_symmetry.space_group_name_H-M   'P 1'
#
loop_
_entity.id
_entity.type
_entity.pdbx_description
1 polymer ?
#
loop_
_entity_poly.entity_id
_entity_poly.type
_entity_poly.pdbx_seq_one_letter_code
_entity_poly.pdbx_strand_id
1 'polypeptide(L)'
;MAKIPCAVCGKELGLLSGKTKIADGAVCSTCLFSVGILTLNNAPSYNQQSIKALISTRKEFVTKFHATKSVGKYIHVDETNKAFKVGGDIFSYDNLLSFELLEDGQSITKGGLGRAVVGGLLFGGVGAIVGGVTGGKKSKGICNSMKLRVSLKNAHTDVVYINFITTETKTNSFIYKGAQDSAQKCITALEIINDVNQSIHSENTNTVIQSSSAADEIIKFKTLLDQGIITQAEFDAKKKELLGL
;
A
#
# COMPACT_ATOMS: atom_id res chain seq x y z
N MET A 1 -5.01 -24.58 -37.12
CA MET A 1 -4.51 -23.23 -36.78
C MET A 1 -3.11 -23.36 -36.20
N ALA A 2 -2.17 -22.56 -36.70
CA ALA A 2 -0.78 -22.61 -36.22
C ALA A 2 -0.69 -22.26 -34.75
N LYS A 3 -0.01 -23.09 -33.99
CA LYS A 3 0.34 -22.78 -32.58
C LYS A 3 1.40 -21.67 -32.58
N ILE A 4 1.20 -20.64 -31.78
CA ILE A 4 2.12 -19.51 -31.66
C ILE A 4 2.92 -19.72 -30.39
N PRO A 5 4.27 -19.65 -30.39
CA PRO A 5 5.04 -19.75 -29.15
C PRO A 5 4.89 -18.46 -28.31
N CYS A 6 4.90 -18.62 -26.99
CA CYS A 6 5.02 -17.48 -26.09
C CYS A 6 6.36 -16.79 -26.33
N ALA A 7 6.34 -15.50 -26.64
CA ALA A 7 7.54 -14.72 -26.93
C ALA A 7 8.55 -14.71 -25.76
N VAL A 8 8.10 -14.94 -24.53
CA VAL A 8 8.92 -14.89 -23.31
C VAL A 8 9.48 -16.25 -22.92
N CYS A 9 8.64 -17.28 -22.78
CA CYS A 9 9.04 -18.61 -22.26
C CYS A 9 9.01 -19.72 -23.31
N GLY A 10 8.63 -19.45 -24.56
CA GLY A 10 8.59 -20.43 -25.65
C GLY A 10 7.43 -21.42 -25.60
N LYS A 11 6.59 -21.42 -24.54
CA LYS A 11 5.45 -22.35 -24.43
C LYS A 11 4.48 -22.16 -25.60
N GLU A 12 4.06 -23.24 -26.23
CA GLU A 12 3.06 -23.18 -27.29
C GLU A 12 1.70 -22.68 -26.77
N LEU A 13 1.17 -21.67 -27.46
CA LEU A 13 -0.11 -21.05 -27.15
C LEU A 13 -1.18 -21.58 -28.12
N GLY A 14 -2.07 -22.40 -27.62
CA GLY A 14 -3.25 -22.90 -28.35
C GLY A 14 -4.43 -21.93 -28.24
N LEU A 15 -5.56 -22.32 -28.82
CA LEU A 15 -6.79 -21.52 -28.86
C LEU A 15 -7.34 -21.22 -27.47
N LEU A 16 -7.20 -22.18 -26.54
CA LEU A 16 -7.69 -22.09 -25.15
C LEU A 16 -6.60 -21.63 -24.14
N SER A 17 -5.36 -21.48 -24.57
CA SER A 17 -4.32 -20.93 -23.73
C SER A 17 -4.53 -19.42 -23.66
N GLY A 18 -4.73 -18.88 -22.45
CA GLY A 18 -4.79 -17.44 -22.24
C GLY A 18 -3.56 -16.77 -22.85
N LYS A 19 -3.73 -16.21 -24.05
CA LYS A 19 -2.68 -15.51 -24.79
C LYS A 19 -3.03 -14.03 -24.87
N THR A 20 -2.05 -13.19 -24.64
CA THR A 20 -2.19 -11.74 -24.73
C THR A 20 -1.21 -11.22 -25.77
N LYS A 21 -1.70 -10.33 -26.63
CA LYS A 21 -0.87 -9.67 -27.65
C LYS A 21 0.01 -8.60 -26.98
N ILE A 22 1.28 -8.58 -27.34
CA ILE A 22 2.25 -7.55 -27.00
C ILE A 22 2.78 -6.88 -28.26
N ALA A 23 3.63 -5.88 -28.15
CA ALA A 23 4.11 -5.10 -29.30
C ALA A 23 4.76 -5.98 -30.40
N ASP A 24 5.50 -7.01 -30.02
CA ASP A 24 6.31 -7.86 -30.91
C ASP A 24 5.95 -9.36 -30.83
N GLY A 25 4.74 -9.72 -30.42
CA GLY A 25 4.31 -11.11 -30.35
C GLY A 25 3.12 -11.38 -29.46
N ALA A 26 3.10 -12.58 -28.86
CA ALA A 26 2.09 -12.97 -27.87
C ALA A 26 2.76 -13.63 -26.66
N VAL A 27 2.19 -13.44 -25.49
CA VAL A 27 2.66 -14.02 -24.23
C VAL A 27 1.58 -14.83 -23.55
N CYS A 28 1.99 -15.86 -22.80
CA CYS A 28 1.09 -16.63 -21.95
C CYS A 28 0.71 -15.85 -20.68
N SER A 29 -0.45 -16.17 -20.11
CA SER A 29 -0.93 -15.59 -18.87
C SER A 29 0.10 -15.71 -17.74
N THR A 30 0.81 -16.84 -17.63
CA THR A 30 1.82 -17.04 -16.57
C THR A 30 2.94 -16.01 -16.65
N CYS A 31 3.50 -15.74 -17.85
CA CYS A 31 4.54 -14.72 -18.01
C CYS A 31 4.00 -13.32 -17.77
N LEU A 32 2.77 -13.03 -18.17
CA LEU A 32 2.14 -11.74 -17.97
C LEU A 32 1.87 -11.47 -16.50
N PHE A 33 1.29 -12.42 -15.78
CA PHE A 33 1.01 -12.30 -14.36
C PHE A 33 2.27 -12.29 -13.50
N SER A 34 3.33 -12.96 -13.92
CA SER A 34 4.60 -12.95 -13.16
C SER A 34 5.23 -11.57 -13.07
N VAL A 35 4.87 -10.64 -13.94
CA VAL A 35 5.35 -9.24 -13.92
C VAL A 35 4.27 -8.24 -13.50
N GLY A 36 3.09 -8.71 -13.10
CA GLY A 36 2.01 -7.86 -12.61
C GLY A 36 1.25 -7.08 -13.69
N ILE A 37 1.37 -7.48 -14.94
CA ILE A 37 0.55 -6.89 -16.02
C ILE A 37 -0.83 -7.55 -15.96
N LEU A 38 -1.70 -7.01 -15.11
CA LEU A 38 -3.04 -7.54 -14.88
C LEU A 38 -4.07 -6.97 -15.86
N THR A 39 -3.79 -5.82 -16.49
CA THR A 39 -4.70 -5.20 -17.44
C THR A 39 -4.28 -5.51 -18.85
N LEU A 40 -5.13 -6.24 -19.57
CA LEU A 40 -4.95 -6.57 -20.99
C LEU A 40 -4.79 -5.32 -21.87
N ASN A 41 -5.30 -4.18 -21.38
CA ASN A 41 -5.26 -2.89 -22.08
C ASN A 41 -3.83 -2.33 -22.22
N ASN A 42 -2.96 -2.59 -21.25
CA ASN A 42 -1.57 -2.09 -21.25
C ASN A 42 -0.57 -3.08 -21.87
N ALA A 43 -0.96 -4.31 -22.12
CA ALA A 43 -0.06 -5.34 -22.66
C ALA A 43 0.58 -4.93 -24.01
N PRO A 44 -0.12 -4.26 -24.95
CA PRO A 44 0.46 -3.82 -26.22
C PRO A 44 1.62 -2.82 -26.10
N SER A 45 1.76 -2.14 -24.96
CA SER A 45 2.90 -1.22 -24.72
C SER A 45 4.19 -1.93 -24.34
N TYR A 46 4.13 -3.24 -24.04
CA TYR A 46 5.30 -4.05 -23.69
C TYR A 46 5.77 -4.87 -24.89
N ASN A 47 7.08 -5.07 -24.97
CA ASN A 47 7.70 -6.00 -25.91
C ASN A 47 8.33 -7.19 -25.16
N GLN A 48 8.79 -8.21 -25.90
CA GLN A 48 9.42 -9.40 -25.32
C GLN A 48 10.59 -9.06 -24.37
N GLN A 49 11.43 -8.11 -24.77
CA GLN A 49 12.63 -7.74 -24.01
C GLN A 49 12.25 -7.08 -22.70
N SER A 50 11.30 -6.15 -22.71
CA SER A 50 10.84 -5.46 -21.50
C SER A 50 10.20 -6.42 -20.49
N ILE A 51 9.41 -7.40 -20.96
CA ILE A 51 8.81 -8.40 -20.07
C ILE A 51 9.89 -9.33 -19.49
N LYS A 52 10.86 -9.77 -20.27
CA LYS A 52 11.98 -10.58 -19.76
C LYS A 52 12.81 -9.83 -18.73
N ALA A 53 13.08 -8.55 -18.94
CA ALA A 53 13.78 -7.70 -17.98
C ALA A 53 13.01 -7.58 -16.65
N LEU A 54 11.71 -7.32 -16.71
CA LEU A 54 10.84 -7.26 -15.54
C LEU A 54 10.82 -8.59 -14.76
N ILE A 55 10.75 -9.73 -15.44
CA ILE A 55 10.81 -11.05 -14.80
C ILE A 55 12.16 -11.23 -14.08
N SER A 56 13.27 -10.86 -14.71
CA SER A 56 14.61 -10.98 -14.11
C SER A 56 14.76 -10.10 -12.88
N THR A 57 14.36 -8.85 -12.97
CA THR A 57 14.40 -7.90 -11.84
C THR A 57 13.55 -8.40 -10.68
N ARG A 58 12.35 -8.89 -10.95
CA ARG A 58 11.48 -9.43 -9.90
C ARG A 58 12.07 -10.69 -9.25
N LYS A 59 12.63 -11.60 -10.06
CA LYS A 59 13.28 -12.81 -9.56
C LYS A 59 14.45 -12.46 -8.63
N GLU A 60 15.29 -11.53 -9.02
CA GLU A 60 16.40 -11.03 -8.21
C GLU A 60 15.92 -10.40 -6.91
N PHE A 61 14.89 -9.55 -6.97
CA PHE A 61 14.28 -8.92 -5.81
C PHE A 61 13.73 -9.96 -4.81
N VAL A 62 13.01 -10.97 -5.30
CA VAL A 62 12.48 -12.06 -4.47
C VAL A 62 13.61 -12.89 -3.85
N THR A 63 14.71 -13.12 -4.58
CA THR A 63 15.85 -13.91 -4.10
C THR A 63 16.63 -13.16 -3.01
N LYS A 64 16.67 -11.84 -3.06
CA LYS A 64 17.35 -10.98 -2.07
C LYS A 64 16.56 -10.77 -0.78
N PHE A 65 15.29 -11.16 -0.74
CA PHE A 65 14.44 -10.94 0.43
C PHE A 65 14.90 -11.78 1.62
N HIS A 66 15.25 -11.12 2.72
CA HIS A 66 15.60 -11.72 4.01
C HIS A 66 14.82 -11.01 5.13
N ALA A 67 13.86 -11.70 5.74
CA ALA A 67 13.07 -11.12 6.80
C ALA A 67 13.95 -10.76 8.02
N THR A 68 14.03 -9.46 8.34
CA THR A 68 14.68 -8.92 9.54
C THR A 68 13.71 -8.83 10.71
N LYS A 69 12.43 -8.62 10.40
CA LYS A 69 11.32 -8.58 11.37
C LYS A 69 10.12 -9.36 10.86
N SER A 70 9.31 -9.87 11.78
CA SER A 70 8.09 -10.60 11.44
C SER A 70 6.98 -10.30 12.44
N VAL A 71 5.77 -10.11 11.94
CA VAL A 71 4.54 -10.03 12.71
C VAL A 71 3.79 -11.34 12.53
N GLY A 72 4.12 -12.31 13.38
CA GLY A 72 3.61 -13.68 13.28
C GLY A 72 3.79 -14.24 11.87
N LYS A 73 2.72 -14.85 11.33
CA LYS A 73 2.66 -15.37 9.96
C LYS A 73 2.17 -14.36 8.93
N TYR A 74 1.87 -13.15 9.33
CA TYR A 74 1.09 -12.20 8.54
C TYR A 74 1.94 -11.28 7.68
N ILE A 75 2.95 -10.65 8.29
CA ILE A 75 3.87 -9.72 7.60
C ILE A 75 5.30 -10.09 7.97
N HIS A 76 6.16 -10.17 6.96
CA HIS A 76 7.61 -10.27 7.14
C HIS A 76 8.23 -9.04 6.50
N VAL A 77 9.16 -8.41 7.17
CA VAL A 77 9.80 -7.15 6.76
C VAL A 77 11.29 -7.37 6.56
N ASP A 78 11.80 -6.92 5.44
CA ASP A 78 13.23 -6.82 5.14
C ASP A 78 13.62 -5.35 5.18
N GLU A 79 14.15 -4.91 6.31
CA GLU A 79 14.54 -3.51 6.52
C GLU A 79 15.76 -3.12 5.68
N THR A 80 16.61 -4.10 5.34
CA THR A 80 17.82 -3.88 4.56
C THR A 80 17.48 -3.59 3.09
N ASN A 81 16.65 -4.43 2.49
CA ASN A 81 16.27 -4.30 1.08
C ASN A 81 14.98 -3.46 0.88
N LYS A 82 14.45 -2.85 1.95
CA LYS A 82 13.21 -2.04 1.93
C LYS A 82 12.07 -2.79 1.26
N ALA A 83 11.85 -4.02 1.72
CA ALA A 83 10.85 -4.93 1.18
C ALA A 83 9.96 -5.49 2.31
N PHE A 84 8.74 -5.86 1.95
CA PHE A 84 7.85 -6.58 2.87
C PHE A 84 7.10 -7.69 2.14
N LYS A 85 6.77 -8.74 2.89
CA LYS A 85 6.06 -9.91 2.40
C LYS A 85 4.73 -10.05 3.11
N VAL A 86 3.66 -10.22 2.32
CA VAL A 86 2.32 -10.53 2.78
C VAL A 86 1.84 -11.78 2.05
N GLY A 87 1.46 -12.81 2.78
CA GLY A 87 1.13 -14.09 2.16
C GLY A 87 2.32 -14.70 1.42
N GLY A 88 2.16 -14.98 0.13
CA GLY A 88 3.20 -15.49 -0.76
C GLY A 88 4.01 -14.41 -1.49
N ASP A 89 3.56 -13.16 -1.47
CA ASP A 89 4.07 -12.10 -2.32
C ASP A 89 4.98 -11.12 -1.59
N ILE A 90 6.04 -10.68 -2.29
CA ILE A 90 7.03 -9.71 -1.80
C ILE A 90 6.85 -8.40 -2.56
N PHE A 91 6.86 -7.30 -1.82
CA PHE A 91 6.65 -5.95 -2.30
C PHE A 91 7.78 -5.04 -1.81
N SER A 92 8.16 -4.05 -2.62
CA SER A 92 8.98 -2.94 -2.14
C SER A 92 8.16 -2.05 -1.20
N TYR A 93 8.82 -1.36 -0.30
CA TYR A 93 8.19 -0.33 0.54
C TYR A 93 7.45 0.71 -0.32
N ASP A 94 8.02 1.10 -1.48
CA ASP A 94 7.42 2.04 -2.41
C ASP A 94 6.09 1.58 -3.01
N ASN A 95 5.82 0.27 -2.98
CA ASN A 95 4.53 -0.24 -3.44
C ASN A 95 3.40 0.04 -2.45
N LEU A 96 3.68 0.29 -1.17
CA LEU A 96 2.64 0.55 -0.17
C LEU A 96 1.95 1.89 -0.45
N LEU A 97 0.65 1.85 -0.73
CA LEU A 97 -0.17 3.03 -0.97
C LEU A 97 -1.01 3.38 0.26
N SER A 98 -1.73 2.41 0.79
CA SER A 98 -2.60 2.59 1.96
C SER A 98 -2.96 1.24 2.57
N PHE A 99 -3.49 1.27 3.79
CA PHE A 99 -4.04 0.09 4.44
C PHE A 99 -5.29 0.45 5.23
N GLU A 100 -6.17 -0.54 5.42
CA GLU A 100 -7.47 -0.36 6.05
C GLU A 100 -7.87 -1.64 6.77
N LEU A 101 -8.14 -1.56 8.08
CA LEU A 101 -8.69 -2.67 8.84
C LEU A 101 -10.21 -2.70 8.67
N LEU A 102 -10.70 -3.83 8.22
CA LEU A 102 -12.11 -4.09 7.96
C LEU A 102 -12.64 -5.13 8.96
N GLU A 103 -13.76 -4.82 9.61
CA GLU A 103 -14.55 -5.75 10.41
C GLU A 103 -15.94 -5.84 9.83
N ASP A 104 -16.36 -7.05 9.46
CA ASP A 104 -17.64 -7.34 8.78
C ASP A 104 -17.90 -6.41 7.57
N GLY A 105 -16.84 -6.09 6.84
CA GLY A 105 -16.86 -5.23 5.66
C GLY A 105 -16.87 -3.72 5.96
N GLN A 106 -16.90 -3.32 7.22
CA GLN A 106 -16.84 -1.91 7.62
C GLN A 106 -15.39 -1.52 8.01
N SER A 107 -14.96 -0.35 7.56
CA SER A 107 -13.66 0.19 7.90
C SER A 107 -13.63 0.69 9.34
N ILE A 108 -12.68 0.18 10.13
CA ILE A 108 -12.48 0.62 11.52
C ILE A 108 -11.17 1.38 11.72
N THR A 109 -10.20 1.22 10.83
CA THR A 109 -8.92 1.96 10.86
C THR A 109 -8.37 2.11 9.46
N LYS A 110 -7.84 3.29 9.12
CA LYS A 110 -7.22 3.59 7.82
C LYS A 110 -5.89 4.29 8.01
N GLY A 111 -4.91 3.94 7.17
CA GLY A 111 -3.61 4.60 7.11
C GLY A 111 -3.00 4.53 5.71
N GLY A 112 -1.89 5.22 5.48
CA GLY A 112 -1.17 5.22 4.20
C GLY A 112 -0.53 6.55 3.87
N LEU A 113 0.05 6.68 2.68
CA LEU A 113 0.79 7.84 2.19
C LEU A 113 0.04 9.16 2.47
N GLY A 114 0.65 10.04 3.26
CA GLY A 114 0.12 11.37 3.57
C GLY A 114 -1.10 11.39 4.48
N ARG A 115 -1.45 10.27 5.14
CA ARG A 115 -2.56 10.19 6.08
C ARG A 115 -2.05 9.68 7.43
N ALA A 116 -2.26 10.47 8.49
CA ALA A 116 -2.18 9.93 9.84
C ALA A 116 -3.20 8.79 9.99
N VAL A 117 -2.85 7.76 10.76
CA VAL A 117 -3.79 6.67 11.04
C VAL A 117 -4.99 7.23 11.80
N VAL A 118 -6.11 7.28 11.11
CA VAL A 118 -7.39 7.68 11.72
C VAL A 118 -7.91 6.46 12.46
N GLY A 119 -7.93 6.51 13.77
CA GLY A 119 -8.42 5.42 14.62
C GLY A 119 -7.41 4.88 15.63
N GLY A 120 -6.21 5.47 15.76
CA GLY A 120 -5.13 5.04 16.67
C GLY A 120 -5.48 5.01 18.17
N LEU A 121 -6.70 5.34 18.56
CA LEU A 121 -7.21 5.23 19.92
C LEU A 121 -8.13 4.01 20.13
N LEU A 122 -8.34 3.16 19.13
CA LEU A 122 -9.37 2.12 19.18
C LEU A 122 -8.96 0.86 19.93
N PHE A 123 -7.67 0.69 20.22
CA PHE A 123 -7.19 -0.52 20.90
C PHE A 123 -6.69 -0.29 22.33
N GLY A 124 -6.77 0.93 22.83
CA GLY A 124 -6.39 1.33 24.18
C GLY A 124 -7.59 1.35 25.12
N GLY A 125 -8.06 0.20 25.54
CA GLY A 125 -9.11 0.09 26.56
C GLY A 125 -10.34 -0.66 26.11
N VAL A 126 -10.72 -1.62 26.90
CA VAL A 126 -11.90 -2.45 26.77
C VAL A 126 -13.13 -1.60 26.38
N GLY A 127 -13.59 -1.71 25.12
CA GLY A 127 -14.95 -1.30 24.77
C GLY A 127 -15.14 0.06 24.08
N ALA A 128 -14.10 0.76 23.64
CA ALA A 128 -14.30 1.93 22.77
C ALA A 128 -14.51 1.54 21.31
N ILE A 129 -15.53 0.77 21.02
CA ILE A 129 -16.14 0.74 19.71
C ILE A 129 -16.75 2.13 19.51
N VAL A 130 -16.23 2.86 18.55
CA VAL A 130 -16.73 4.17 18.16
C VAL A 130 -18.22 4.04 17.78
N GLY A 131 -19.07 4.26 18.74
CA GLY A 131 -20.48 4.59 18.53
C GLY A 131 -20.68 6.02 18.08
N GLY A 132 -19.81 6.58 17.22
CA GLY A 132 -19.83 7.99 16.91
C GLY A 132 -19.95 8.39 15.44
N VAL A 133 -19.76 7.48 14.48
CA VAL A 133 -19.75 7.88 13.04
C VAL A 133 -20.72 7.08 12.17
N THR A 134 -21.28 5.99 12.64
CA THR A 134 -22.33 5.29 11.89
C THR A 134 -23.48 4.93 12.82
N GLY A 135 -24.65 5.49 12.52
CA GLY A 135 -25.87 5.32 13.31
C GLY A 135 -26.09 3.90 13.82
N GLY A 136 -26.18 3.79 15.15
CA GLY A 136 -27.03 2.92 15.91
C GLY A 136 -27.16 1.44 15.54
N LYS A 137 -26.12 0.72 15.06
CA LYS A 137 -26.15 -0.74 15.07
C LYS A 137 -25.40 -1.23 16.31
N LYS A 138 -26.16 -1.68 17.30
CA LYS A 138 -25.65 -2.48 18.43
C LYS A 138 -24.77 -3.58 17.85
N SER A 139 -23.48 -3.60 18.16
CA SER A 139 -22.57 -4.70 17.88
C SER A 139 -23.28 -5.99 18.39
N LYS A 140 -23.51 -6.93 17.49
CA LYS A 140 -24.19 -8.20 17.83
C LYS A 140 -23.35 -9.10 18.75
N GLY A 141 -22.21 -8.62 19.25
CA GLY A 141 -21.27 -9.42 20.03
C GLY A 141 -20.60 -10.55 19.21
N ILE A 142 -20.70 -10.47 17.88
CA ILE A 142 -20.21 -11.46 16.92
C ILE A 142 -19.48 -10.71 15.78
N CYS A 143 -18.31 -11.19 15.41
CA CYS A 143 -17.52 -10.79 14.25
C CYS A 143 -17.42 -11.98 13.30
N ASN A 144 -17.81 -11.83 12.04
CA ASN A 144 -17.74 -12.87 11.02
C ASN A 144 -16.46 -12.78 10.20
N SER A 145 -15.91 -11.59 10.06
CA SER A 145 -14.65 -11.38 9.32
C SER A 145 -13.88 -10.20 9.87
N MET A 146 -12.57 -10.39 10.07
CA MET A 146 -11.62 -9.31 10.36
C MET A 146 -10.44 -9.47 9.41
N LYS A 147 -10.17 -8.44 8.61
CA LYS A 147 -9.09 -8.46 7.62
C LYS A 147 -8.47 -7.10 7.44
N LEU A 148 -7.17 -7.05 7.22
CA LEU A 148 -6.45 -5.86 6.83
C LEU A 148 -6.32 -5.87 5.31
N ARG A 149 -6.88 -4.85 4.66
CA ARG A 149 -6.72 -4.56 3.25
C ARG A 149 -5.47 -3.73 3.08
N VAL A 150 -4.53 -4.17 2.28
CA VAL A 150 -3.31 -3.44 1.93
C VAL A 150 -3.41 -3.09 0.45
N SER A 151 -3.50 -1.80 0.14
CA SER A 151 -3.55 -1.28 -1.22
C SER A 151 -2.14 -0.95 -1.69
N LEU A 152 -1.85 -1.31 -2.92
CA LEU A 152 -0.52 -1.25 -3.51
C LEU A 152 -0.54 -0.40 -4.79
N LYS A 153 0.58 0.23 -5.10
CA LYS A 153 0.83 0.93 -6.36
C LYS A 153 2.02 0.30 -7.07
N ASN A 154 2.03 0.33 -8.40
CA ASN A 154 3.14 -0.16 -9.22
C ASN A 154 3.57 -1.61 -8.88
N ALA A 155 2.64 -2.42 -8.39
CA ALA A 155 2.86 -3.81 -8.02
C ALA A 155 2.11 -4.75 -8.98
N HIS A 156 2.35 -6.03 -8.85
CA HIS A 156 1.67 -7.05 -9.67
C HIS A 156 0.20 -7.30 -9.25
N THR A 157 -0.20 -6.72 -8.14
CA THR A 157 -1.58 -6.67 -7.66
C THR A 157 -1.83 -5.33 -7.00
N ASP A 158 -3.04 -4.83 -7.08
CA ASP A 158 -3.42 -3.55 -6.48
C ASP A 158 -3.81 -3.70 -5.00
N VAL A 159 -4.16 -4.92 -4.58
CA VAL A 159 -4.66 -5.18 -3.23
C VAL A 159 -4.25 -6.57 -2.76
N VAL A 160 -3.80 -6.67 -1.51
CA VAL A 160 -3.65 -7.93 -0.78
C VAL A 160 -4.42 -7.86 0.53
N TYR A 161 -4.88 -9.01 1.03
CA TYR A 161 -5.62 -9.12 2.28
C TYR A 161 -4.87 -9.98 3.29
N ILE A 162 -4.82 -9.51 4.53
CA ILE A 162 -4.38 -10.28 5.69
C ILE A 162 -5.63 -10.62 6.49
N ASN A 163 -6.00 -11.90 6.55
CA ASN A 163 -7.19 -12.34 7.24
C ASN A 163 -6.85 -12.75 8.67
N PHE A 164 -7.55 -12.19 9.66
CA PHE A 164 -7.41 -12.52 11.08
C PHE A 164 -8.57 -13.37 11.57
N ILE A 165 -9.80 -13.04 11.15
CA ILE A 165 -11.03 -13.78 11.44
C ILE A 165 -11.71 -14.08 10.11
N THR A 166 -12.05 -15.35 9.90
CA THR A 166 -12.73 -15.84 8.68
C THR A 166 -14.00 -16.64 8.99
N THR A 167 -14.32 -16.82 10.26
CA THR A 167 -15.49 -17.56 10.75
C THR A 167 -16.13 -16.81 11.91
N GLU A 168 -17.40 -17.06 12.16
CA GLU A 168 -18.14 -16.45 13.26
C GLU A 168 -17.38 -16.57 14.58
N THR A 169 -17.10 -15.43 15.21
CA THR A 169 -16.30 -15.32 16.43
C THR A 169 -16.96 -14.33 17.39
N LYS A 170 -17.12 -14.74 18.66
CA LYS A 170 -17.65 -13.85 19.71
C LYS A 170 -16.64 -12.73 20.02
N THR A 171 -17.09 -11.47 20.05
CA THR A 171 -16.20 -10.31 20.26
C THR A 171 -15.60 -10.24 21.67
N ASN A 172 -16.17 -10.95 22.65
CA ASN A 172 -15.60 -11.08 24.00
C ASN A 172 -14.63 -12.26 24.14
N SER A 173 -14.40 -13.04 23.06
CA SER A 173 -13.56 -14.23 23.10
C SER A 173 -12.07 -13.90 23.07
N PHE A 174 -11.25 -14.84 23.54
CA PHE A 174 -9.80 -14.74 23.43
C PHE A 174 -9.33 -14.73 21.96
N ILE A 175 -10.02 -15.45 21.07
CA ILE A 175 -9.71 -15.50 19.63
C ILE A 175 -9.87 -14.11 19.02
N TYR A 176 -10.97 -13.42 19.32
CA TYR A 176 -11.20 -12.06 18.81
C TYR A 176 -10.13 -11.07 19.32
N LYS A 177 -9.81 -11.11 20.61
CA LYS A 177 -8.76 -10.27 21.21
C LYS A 177 -7.39 -10.54 20.60
N GLY A 178 -7.04 -11.80 20.37
CA GLY A 178 -5.80 -12.19 19.70
C GLY A 178 -5.73 -11.74 18.23
N ALA A 179 -6.87 -11.76 17.54
CA ALA A 179 -7.00 -11.23 16.18
C ALA A 179 -6.81 -9.71 16.13
N GLN A 180 -7.41 -8.97 17.09
CA GLN A 180 -7.21 -7.53 17.23
C GLN A 180 -5.74 -7.17 17.52
N ASP A 181 -5.09 -7.88 18.45
CA ASP A 181 -3.67 -7.67 18.77
C ASP A 181 -2.78 -7.92 17.55
N SER A 182 -3.05 -8.98 16.80
CA SER A 182 -2.34 -9.28 15.56
C SER A 182 -2.55 -8.22 14.49
N ALA A 183 -3.77 -7.74 14.33
CA ALA A 183 -4.12 -6.68 13.40
C ALA A 183 -3.39 -5.38 13.75
N GLN A 184 -3.38 -5.00 15.03
CA GLN A 184 -2.68 -3.81 15.50
C GLN A 184 -1.18 -3.88 15.21
N LYS A 185 -0.53 -5.02 15.49
CA LYS A 185 0.89 -5.23 15.19
C LYS A 185 1.19 -5.13 13.70
N CYS A 186 0.29 -5.64 12.84
CA CYS A 186 0.41 -5.52 11.38
C CYS A 186 0.27 -4.05 10.93
N ILE A 187 -0.69 -3.32 11.50
CA ILE A 187 -0.87 -1.88 11.24
C ILE A 187 0.41 -1.12 11.59
N THR A 188 0.93 -1.31 12.80
CA THR A 188 2.17 -0.65 13.24
C THR A 188 3.36 -0.96 12.31
N ALA A 189 3.48 -2.21 11.82
CA ALA A 189 4.53 -2.55 10.86
C ALA A 189 4.36 -1.78 9.53
N LEU A 190 3.13 -1.64 9.03
CA LEU A 190 2.86 -0.88 7.80
C LEU A 190 3.02 0.63 8.00
N GLU A 191 2.73 1.16 9.19
CA GLU A 191 3.02 2.55 9.57
C GLU A 191 4.51 2.84 9.48
N ILE A 192 5.34 2.00 10.09
CA ILE A 192 6.80 2.13 10.04
C ILE A 192 7.31 2.09 8.60
N ILE A 193 6.80 1.18 7.76
CA ILE A 193 7.14 1.12 6.34
C ILE A 193 6.79 2.43 5.64
N ASN A 194 5.60 2.97 5.92
CA ASN A 194 5.13 4.22 5.34
C ASN A 194 6.00 5.42 5.76
N ASP A 195 6.38 5.51 7.03
CA ASP A 195 7.22 6.57 7.57
C ASP A 195 8.63 6.55 6.95
N VAL A 196 9.21 5.36 6.79
CA VAL A 196 10.48 5.18 6.09
C VAL A 196 10.38 5.63 4.63
N ASN A 197 9.29 5.31 3.93
CA ASN A 197 9.07 5.79 2.57
C ASN A 197 9.00 7.31 2.48
N GLN A 198 8.29 7.95 3.40
CA GLN A 198 8.18 9.41 3.44
C GLN A 198 9.55 10.06 3.69
N SER A 199 10.37 9.49 4.58
CA SER A 199 11.72 9.97 4.88
C SER A 199 12.63 9.87 3.64
N ILE A 200 12.63 8.74 2.94
CA ILE A 200 13.43 8.53 1.71
C ILE A 200 13.02 9.53 0.62
N HIS A 201 11.73 9.75 0.44
CA HIS A 201 11.24 10.71 -0.56
C HIS A 201 11.52 12.16 -0.16
N SER A 202 11.54 12.50 1.12
CA SER A 202 11.90 13.82 1.63
C SER A 202 13.39 14.11 1.45
N GLU A 203 14.27 13.14 1.69
CA GLU A 203 15.72 13.28 1.48
C GLU A 203 16.06 13.43 -0.01
N ASN A 204 15.40 12.66 -0.88
CA ASN A 204 15.57 12.81 -2.35
C ASN A 204 15.01 14.14 -2.88
N THR A 205 14.05 14.76 -2.20
CA THR A 205 13.53 16.08 -2.55
C THR A 205 14.47 17.18 -2.06
N ASN A 206 15.23 16.94 -0.98
CA ASN A 206 16.23 17.88 -0.46
C ASN A 206 17.53 17.93 -1.30
N THR A 207 17.79 16.93 -2.15
CA THR A 207 18.93 16.98 -3.11
C THR A 207 18.55 17.70 -4.41
N VAL A 208 17.27 17.98 -4.61
CA VAL A 208 16.78 18.93 -5.59
C VAL A 208 16.20 20.12 -4.83
N ILE A 209 17.06 20.86 -4.12
CA ILE A 209 16.78 22.25 -3.76
C ILE A 209 16.87 23.04 -5.07
N GLN A 210 15.85 22.89 -5.88
CA GLN A 210 15.41 23.96 -6.77
C GLN A 210 14.16 24.53 -6.12
N SER A 211 14.37 25.67 -5.44
CA SER A 211 13.38 26.69 -5.15
C SER A 211 11.93 26.19 -5.11
N SER A 212 11.43 25.84 -3.92
CA SER A 212 10.00 26.02 -3.69
C SER A 212 9.68 27.41 -4.22
N SER A 213 8.80 27.52 -5.20
CA SER A 213 8.48 28.84 -5.72
C SER A 213 7.94 29.66 -4.55
N ALA A 214 8.26 30.96 -4.49
CA ALA A 214 7.71 31.84 -3.46
C ALA A 214 6.19 31.67 -3.30
N ALA A 215 5.51 31.27 -4.39
CA ALA A 215 4.10 30.91 -4.41
C ALA A 215 3.76 29.67 -3.55
N ASP A 216 4.55 28.60 -3.61
CA ASP A 216 4.28 27.38 -2.83
C ASP A 216 4.47 27.60 -1.32
N GLU A 217 5.46 28.43 -0.96
CA GLU A 217 5.66 28.82 0.43
C GLU A 217 4.54 29.73 0.94
N ILE A 218 4.07 30.66 0.14
CA ILE A 218 2.92 31.50 0.49
C ILE A 218 1.67 30.66 0.74
N ILE A 219 1.42 29.61 -0.05
CA ILE A 219 0.31 28.68 0.15
C ILE A 219 0.43 27.94 1.51
N LYS A 220 1.63 27.50 1.89
CA LYS A 220 1.87 26.85 3.17
C LYS A 220 1.60 27.81 4.34
N PHE A 221 2.12 29.04 4.27
CA PHE A 221 1.86 30.07 5.29
C PHE A 221 0.38 30.47 5.36
N LYS A 222 -0.32 30.51 4.21
CA LYS A 222 -1.77 30.75 4.18
C LYS A 222 -2.54 29.64 4.94
N THR A 223 -2.14 28.40 4.79
CA THR A 223 -2.75 27.27 5.53
C THR A 223 -2.54 27.41 7.03
N LEU A 224 -1.36 27.86 7.47
CA LEU A 224 -1.08 28.09 8.91
C LEU A 224 -1.91 29.26 9.45
N LEU A 225 -2.15 30.31 8.66
CA LEU A 225 -3.03 31.41 9.02
C LEU A 225 -4.49 30.93 9.17
N ASP A 226 -4.99 30.14 8.20
CA ASP A 226 -6.35 29.63 8.22
C ASP A 226 -6.60 28.66 9.38
N GLN A 227 -5.53 28.01 9.88
CA GLN A 227 -5.55 27.16 11.07
C GLN A 227 -5.36 27.95 12.39
N GLY A 228 -5.16 29.26 12.31
CA GLY A 228 -4.96 30.12 13.46
C GLY A 228 -3.61 29.92 14.19
N ILE A 229 -2.65 29.27 13.54
CA ILE A 229 -1.31 29.00 14.10
C ILE A 229 -0.44 30.26 14.02
N ILE A 230 -0.61 31.06 12.98
CA ILE A 230 0.04 32.37 12.81
C ILE A 230 -1.01 33.47 12.65
N THR A 231 -0.61 34.68 12.98
CA THR A 231 -1.45 35.87 12.85
C THR A 231 -1.40 36.42 11.41
N GLN A 232 -2.38 37.26 11.03
CA GLN A 232 -2.39 37.96 9.76
C GLN A 232 -1.12 38.79 9.55
N ALA A 233 -0.63 39.45 10.59
CA ALA A 233 0.57 40.27 10.52
C ALA A 233 1.85 39.45 10.21
N GLU A 234 1.98 38.27 10.81
CA GLU A 234 3.09 37.34 10.55
C GLU A 234 3.03 36.79 9.14
N PHE A 235 1.84 36.44 8.66
CA PHE A 235 1.63 36.02 7.27
C PHE A 235 2.03 37.12 6.27
N ASP A 236 1.57 38.36 6.49
CA ASP A 236 1.84 39.50 5.59
C ASP A 236 3.33 39.85 5.58
N ALA A 237 4.01 39.79 6.73
CA ALA A 237 5.45 39.99 6.82
C ALA A 237 6.22 38.92 6.02
N LYS A 238 5.85 37.62 6.17
CA LYS A 238 6.51 36.51 5.47
C LYS A 238 6.21 36.56 3.97
N LYS A 239 5.00 36.93 3.58
CA LYS A 239 4.62 37.10 2.17
C LYS A 239 5.45 38.19 1.49
N LYS A 240 5.70 39.32 2.15
CA LYS A 240 6.56 40.41 1.61
C LYS A 240 7.99 39.90 1.44
N GLU A 241 8.55 39.24 2.45
CA GLU A 241 9.89 38.65 2.41
C GLU A 241 10.04 37.70 1.21
N LEU A 242 9.08 36.78 1.01
CA LEU A 242 9.11 35.78 -0.05
C LEU A 242 8.93 36.40 -1.47
N LEU A 243 8.24 37.54 -1.57
CA LEU A 243 8.04 38.25 -2.84
C LEU A 243 9.11 39.32 -3.09
N GLY A 244 10.03 39.54 -2.15
CA GLY A 244 11.08 40.55 -2.26
C GLY A 244 10.56 41.99 -2.22
N LEU A 245 9.47 42.26 -1.48
CA LEU A 245 8.78 43.57 -1.38
C LEU A 245 9.15 44.26 -0.07
#